data_ddcb373031dc2f8f8ffae53750186469
#
_entry.id   ddcb373031dc2f8f8ffae53750186469
#
_cell.length_a   1.000
_cell.length_b   1.000
_cell.length_c   1.000
_cell.angle_alpha   90.00
_cell.angle_beta   90.00
_cell.angle_gamma   90.00
#
_symmetry.space_group_name_H-M   'P 1'
#
loop_
_entity.id
_entity.type
_entity.pdbx_description
1 polymer ?
#
loop_
_entity_poly.entity_id
_entity_poly.type
_entity_poly.pdbx_seq_one_letter_code
_entity_poly.pdbx_strand_id
1 'polypeptide(L)'
;MKFSILSGNCKEVLSSYGENFFHACITDPPYGMNMDHWDHSVPSVDIWKEVYRTLKPGAFCLSFCSPELYHRMAVNVEDAGFMIKDQIMWMTTTKMAKHNRLKPAHEPIVVAQKP
;
A
#
# COMPACT_ATOMS: atom_id res chain seq x y z
N MET A 1 -6.14 -5.16 -24.77
CA MET A 1 -6.11 -4.88 -23.31
C MET A 1 -7.14 -3.81 -23.01
N LYS A 2 -7.93 -4.01 -21.97
CA LYS A 2 -8.89 -3.01 -21.51
C LYS A 2 -8.43 -2.44 -20.17
N PHE A 3 -8.63 -1.15 -19.97
CA PHE A 3 -8.34 -0.52 -18.69
C PHE A 3 -9.44 0.49 -18.35
N SER A 4 -9.56 0.79 -17.07
CA SER A 4 -10.48 1.81 -16.56
C SER A 4 -9.79 2.65 -15.51
N ILE A 5 -10.17 3.91 -15.45
CA ILE A 5 -9.74 4.82 -14.38
C ILE A 5 -10.98 5.20 -13.60
N LEU A 6 -10.95 4.91 -12.29
CA LEU A 6 -12.07 5.16 -11.39
C LEU A 6 -11.65 6.18 -10.35
N SER A 7 -12.46 7.23 -10.18
CA SER A 7 -12.23 8.26 -9.18
C SER A 7 -13.13 8.01 -7.97
N GLY A 8 -12.61 8.24 -6.77
CA GLY A 8 -13.39 8.12 -5.55
C GLY A 8 -12.57 7.55 -4.39
N ASN A 9 -13.26 7.33 -3.28
CA ASN A 9 -12.68 6.66 -2.13
C ASN A 9 -12.44 5.19 -2.48
N CYS A 10 -11.20 4.72 -2.33
CA CYS A 10 -10.82 3.38 -2.78
C CYS A 10 -11.62 2.28 -2.10
N LYS A 11 -11.95 2.43 -0.81
CA LYS A 11 -12.78 1.45 -0.09
C LYS A 11 -14.17 1.32 -0.72
N GLU A 12 -14.78 2.45 -1.05
CA GLU A 12 -16.10 2.47 -1.67
C GLU A 12 -16.05 1.93 -3.10
N VAL A 13 -15.03 2.34 -3.87
CA VAL A 13 -14.86 1.84 -5.24
C VAL A 13 -14.63 0.34 -5.24
N LEU A 14 -13.75 -0.17 -4.37
CA LEU A 14 -13.48 -1.60 -4.28
C LEU A 14 -14.71 -2.40 -3.86
N SER A 15 -15.59 -1.81 -3.05
CA SER A 15 -16.81 -2.51 -2.60
C SER A 15 -17.73 -2.87 -3.75
N SER A 16 -17.62 -2.22 -4.89
CA SER A 16 -18.41 -2.53 -6.09
C SER A 16 -17.88 -3.74 -6.87
N TYR A 17 -16.70 -4.24 -6.53
CA TYR A 17 -16.13 -5.42 -7.18
C TYR A 17 -16.39 -6.67 -6.33
N GLY A 18 -16.49 -7.80 -7.00
CA GLY A 18 -16.68 -9.09 -6.35
C GLY A 18 -15.40 -9.59 -5.70
N GLU A 19 -15.53 -10.66 -4.93
CA GLU A 19 -14.39 -11.35 -4.35
C GLU A 19 -13.54 -12.00 -5.44
N ASN A 20 -12.23 -12.11 -5.18
CA ASN A 20 -11.32 -12.87 -6.05
C ASN A 20 -11.35 -12.37 -7.50
N PHE A 21 -11.39 -11.06 -7.69
CA PHE A 21 -11.53 -10.44 -9.01
C PHE A 21 -10.19 -10.07 -9.63
N PHE A 22 -9.30 -9.43 -8.87
CA PHE A 22 -8.04 -8.89 -9.40
C PHE A 22 -6.89 -9.87 -9.26
N HIS A 23 -5.93 -9.77 -10.20
CA HIS A 23 -4.75 -10.62 -10.23
C HIS A 23 -3.59 -10.06 -9.41
N ALA A 24 -3.57 -8.77 -9.16
CA ALA A 24 -2.54 -8.10 -8.36
C ALA A 24 -3.02 -6.73 -7.90
N CYS A 25 -2.39 -6.22 -6.85
CA CYS A 25 -2.54 -4.84 -6.42
C CYS A 25 -1.16 -4.20 -6.35
N ILE A 26 -0.97 -3.07 -7.01
CA ILE A 26 0.24 -2.26 -6.89
C ILE A 26 -0.25 -0.85 -6.57
N THR A 27 0.19 -0.31 -5.43
CA THR A 27 -0.36 0.93 -4.94
C THR A 27 0.69 1.82 -4.28
N ASP A 28 0.48 3.11 -4.42
CA ASP A 28 1.25 4.16 -3.75
C ASP A 28 0.26 4.98 -2.91
N PRO A 29 -0.19 4.44 -1.75
CA PRO A 29 -1.22 5.08 -0.94
C PRO A 29 -0.65 6.23 -0.11
N PRO A 30 -1.49 7.03 0.56
CA PRO A 30 -0.99 8.04 1.50
C PRO A 30 -0.22 7.37 2.64
N TYR A 31 0.89 8.00 3.07
CA TYR A 31 1.82 7.43 4.04
C TYR A 31 1.74 8.06 5.44
N GLY A 32 0.86 9.03 5.65
CA GLY A 32 0.81 9.77 6.89
C GLY A 32 1.88 10.85 6.99
N MET A 33 2.33 11.38 5.86
CA MET A 33 3.35 12.43 5.79
C MET A 33 2.78 13.83 6.01
N ASN A 34 1.47 13.96 6.16
CA ASN A 34 0.75 15.23 6.30
C ASN A 34 1.00 16.21 5.15
N MET A 35 1.16 15.68 3.95
CA MET A 35 1.39 16.48 2.75
C MET A 35 0.12 17.14 2.24
N ASP A 36 -1.04 16.59 2.59
CA ASP A 36 -2.36 17.13 2.24
C ASP A 36 -3.37 16.66 3.31
N HIS A 37 -4.59 17.19 3.26
CA HIS A 37 -5.63 16.85 4.24
C HIS A 37 -6.02 15.37 4.25
N TRP A 38 -5.73 14.63 3.19
CA TRP A 38 -6.01 13.19 3.08
C TRP A 38 -4.84 12.32 3.57
N ASP A 39 -3.68 12.90 3.82
CA ASP A 39 -2.44 12.16 4.13
C ASP A 39 -2.11 12.24 5.61
N HIS A 40 -3.02 11.74 6.47
CA HIS A 40 -2.85 11.81 7.93
C HIS A 40 -2.26 10.54 8.54
N SER A 41 -2.39 9.40 7.87
CA SER A 41 -1.92 8.13 8.39
C SER A 41 -1.79 7.12 7.24
N VAL A 42 -1.14 5.98 7.53
CA VAL A 42 -1.18 4.86 6.60
C VAL A 42 -2.62 4.34 6.49
N PRO A 43 -2.99 3.72 5.35
CA PRO A 43 -4.34 3.20 5.20
C PRO A 43 -4.69 2.21 6.30
N SER A 44 -5.92 2.27 6.76
CA SER A 44 -6.43 1.42 7.83
C SER A 44 -6.54 -0.04 7.41
N VAL A 45 -6.65 -0.93 8.39
CA VAL A 45 -6.86 -2.36 8.16
C VAL A 45 -8.12 -2.60 7.31
N ASP A 46 -9.16 -1.80 7.48
CA ASP A 46 -10.41 -1.96 6.72
C ASP A 46 -10.21 -1.77 5.22
N ILE A 47 -9.35 -0.83 4.82
CA ILE A 47 -9.01 -0.64 3.41
C ILE A 47 -8.28 -1.87 2.88
N TRP A 48 -7.30 -2.38 3.63
CA TRP A 48 -6.55 -3.55 3.23
C TRP A 48 -7.41 -4.82 3.21
N LYS A 49 -8.42 -4.91 4.06
CA LYS A 49 -9.39 -6.02 4.00
C LYS A 49 -10.17 -6.02 2.69
N GLU A 50 -10.52 -4.83 2.17
CA GLU A 50 -11.18 -4.74 0.87
C GLU A 50 -10.24 -5.10 -0.27
N VAL A 51 -8.99 -4.67 -0.21
CA VAL A 51 -7.98 -5.11 -1.17
C VAL A 51 -7.84 -6.63 -1.13
N TYR A 52 -7.72 -7.20 0.07
CA TYR A 52 -7.61 -8.65 0.27
C TYR A 52 -8.80 -9.39 -0.36
N ARG A 53 -10.01 -8.92 -0.05
CA ARG A 53 -11.25 -9.56 -0.54
C ARG A 53 -11.28 -9.61 -2.07
N THR A 54 -10.90 -8.51 -2.72
CA THR A 54 -10.99 -8.39 -4.18
C THR A 54 -9.86 -9.06 -4.94
N LEU A 55 -8.77 -9.42 -4.26
CA LEU A 55 -7.66 -10.13 -4.88
C LEU A 55 -7.94 -11.63 -4.95
N LYS A 56 -7.45 -12.25 -6.01
CA LYS A 56 -7.51 -13.71 -6.15
C LYS A 56 -6.56 -14.37 -5.17
N PRO A 57 -6.86 -15.60 -4.70
CA PRO A 57 -5.89 -16.38 -3.93
C PRO A 57 -4.57 -16.50 -4.67
N GLY A 58 -3.46 -16.31 -3.96
CA GLY A 58 -2.12 -16.32 -4.55
C GLY A 58 -1.67 -15.00 -5.13
N ALA A 59 -2.55 -14.01 -5.23
CA ALA A 59 -2.20 -12.70 -5.79
C ALA A 59 -1.31 -11.91 -4.84
N PHE A 60 -0.43 -11.10 -5.42
CA PHE A 60 0.46 -10.23 -4.66
C PHE A 60 -0.12 -8.83 -4.53
N CYS A 61 0.21 -8.21 -3.39
CA CYS A 61 -0.06 -6.80 -3.12
C CYS A 61 1.27 -6.11 -2.84
N LEU A 62 1.60 -5.10 -3.63
CA LEU A 62 2.81 -4.30 -3.46
C LEU A 62 2.38 -2.89 -3.06
N SER A 63 2.83 -2.44 -1.89
CA SER A 63 2.50 -1.09 -1.40
C SER A 63 3.76 -0.32 -1.06
N PHE A 64 3.93 0.82 -1.71
CA PHE A 64 4.98 1.78 -1.38
C PHE A 64 4.69 2.42 -0.02
N CYS A 65 5.75 2.79 0.68
CA CYS A 65 5.63 3.50 1.96
C CYS A 65 6.88 4.33 2.23
N SER A 66 6.79 5.22 3.22
CA SER A 66 7.98 5.91 3.74
C SER A 66 8.71 5.00 4.73
N PRO A 67 10.05 5.17 4.88
CA PRO A 67 10.81 4.37 5.84
C PRO A 67 10.31 4.49 7.28
N GLU A 68 9.84 5.67 7.67
CA GLU A 68 9.44 5.92 9.06
C GLU A 68 8.10 5.27 9.43
N LEU A 69 7.25 4.98 8.45
CA LEU A 69 5.91 4.43 8.69
C LEU A 69 5.73 3.05 8.09
N TYR A 70 6.77 2.49 7.50
CA TYR A 70 6.71 1.16 6.89
C TYR A 70 6.19 0.09 7.85
N HIS A 71 6.64 0.12 9.10
CA HIS A 71 6.22 -0.86 10.10
C HIS A 71 4.70 -0.83 10.32
N ARG A 72 4.10 0.36 10.36
CA ARG A 72 2.65 0.51 10.51
C ARG A 72 1.90 -0.03 9.29
N MET A 73 2.40 0.29 8.10
CA MET A 73 1.82 -0.20 6.85
C MET A 73 1.86 -1.73 6.81
N ALA A 74 3.01 -2.32 7.10
CA ALA A 74 3.19 -3.76 7.07
C ALA A 74 2.26 -4.47 8.07
N VAL A 75 2.13 -3.94 9.29
CA VAL A 75 1.22 -4.50 10.30
C VAL A 75 -0.23 -4.44 9.83
N ASN A 76 -0.66 -3.31 9.27
CA ASN A 76 -2.04 -3.18 8.80
C ASN A 76 -2.35 -4.13 7.64
N VAL A 77 -1.40 -4.31 6.73
CA VAL A 77 -1.53 -5.26 5.63
C VAL A 77 -1.63 -6.69 6.17
N GLU A 78 -0.77 -7.05 7.10
CA GLU A 78 -0.78 -8.37 7.72
C GLU A 78 -2.08 -8.62 8.48
N ASP A 79 -2.55 -7.65 9.25
CA ASP A 79 -3.78 -7.77 10.03
C ASP A 79 -5.01 -7.94 9.15
N ALA A 80 -4.94 -7.50 7.90
CA ALA A 80 -6.03 -7.69 6.94
C ALA A 80 -6.10 -9.13 6.40
N GLY A 81 -5.09 -9.97 6.67
CA GLY A 81 -5.06 -11.36 6.25
C GLY A 81 -3.93 -11.74 5.32
N PHE A 82 -3.18 -10.76 4.82
CA PHE A 82 -2.06 -11.04 3.91
C PHE A 82 -0.89 -11.70 4.65
N MET A 83 -0.12 -12.48 3.92
CA MET A 83 1.19 -12.95 4.37
C MET A 83 2.24 -11.97 3.88
N ILE A 84 3.04 -11.42 4.79
CA ILE A 84 4.19 -10.60 4.40
C ILE A 84 5.26 -11.53 3.85
N LYS A 85 5.68 -11.29 2.61
CA LYS A 85 6.62 -12.15 1.90
C LYS A 85 8.01 -11.56 1.78
N ASP A 86 8.10 -10.25 1.57
CA ASP A 86 9.38 -9.61 1.29
C ASP A 86 9.25 -8.11 1.43
N GLN A 87 10.35 -7.43 1.19
CA GLN A 87 10.42 -5.99 1.11
C GLN A 87 11.29 -5.60 -0.08
N ILE A 88 10.78 -4.74 -0.94
CA ILE A 88 11.55 -4.18 -2.04
C ILE A 88 12.02 -2.79 -1.63
N MET A 89 13.23 -2.44 -1.99
CA MET A 89 13.78 -1.11 -1.82
C MET A 89 13.84 -0.40 -3.16
N TRP A 90 13.02 0.64 -3.31
CA TRP A 90 13.08 1.51 -4.48
C TRP A 90 14.16 2.57 -4.20
N MET A 91 15.34 2.38 -4.78
CA MET A 91 16.49 3.24 -4.49
C MET A 91 16.36 4.59 -5.19
N THR A 92 16.77 5.65 -4.49
CA THR A 92 16.72 7.01 -5.03
C THR A 92 17.89 7.82 -4.48
N THR A 93 18.39 8.77 -5.29
CA THR A 93 19.46 9.69 -4.89
C THR A 93 18.97 11.14 -4.81
N THR A 94 17.71 11.41 -5.10
CA THR A 94 17.19 12.77 -5.28
C THR A 94 16.33 13.27 -4.14
N LYS A 95 16.16 12.48 -3.07
CA LYS A 95 15.35 12.91 -1.93
C LYS A 95 16.04 14.02 -1.14
N MET A 96 15.23 14.87 -0.52
CA MET A 96 15.69 15.96 0.30
C MET A 96 16.15 15.46 1.67
N ALA A 97 17.18 16.12 2.23
CA ALA A 97 17.59 15.87 3.60
C ALA A 97 16.46 16.25 4.57
N LYS A 98 16.35 15.51 5.67
CA LYS A 98 15.37 15.77 6.71
C LYS A 98 16.01 16.44 7.91
N HIS A 99 15.22 17.24 8.64
CA HIS A 99 15.75 18.04 9.75
C HIS A 99 16.37 17.19 10.86
N ASN A 100 15.71 16.13 11.27
CA ASN A 100 16.10 15.31 12.41
C ASN A 100 16.26 13.83 12.07
N ARG A 101 16.50 13.50 10.81
CA ARG A 101 16.65 12.13 10.34
C ARG A 101 17.73 12.06 9.27
N LEU A 102 18.19 10.86 9.00
CA LEU A 102 19.08 10.61 7.87
C LEU A 102 18.37 10.97 6.56
N LYS A 103 19.15 11.45 5.59
CA LYS A 103 18.62 11.68 4.25
C LYS A 103 18.14 10.34 3.69
N PRO A 104 16.86 10.23 3.30
CA PRO A 104 16.36 8.97 2.77
C PRO A 104 16.96 8.68 1.40
N ALA A 105 17.28 7.41 1.16
CA ALA A 105 17.86 6.94 -0.09
C ALA A 105 17.01 5.85 -0.73
N HIS A 106 15.83 5.54 -0.18
CA HIS A 106 14.94 4.53 -0.74
C HIS A 106 13.51 4.76 -0.28
N GLU A 107 12.60 4.16 -1.01
CA GLU A 107 11.22 3.96 -0.57
C GLU A 107 11.01 2.46 -0.42
N PRO A 108 10.62 1.99 0.77
CA PRO A 108 10.34 0.57 0.96
C PRO A 108 9.00 0.20 0.36
N ILE A 109 8.91 -1.02 -0.17
CA ILE A 109 7.67 -1.55 -0.72
C ILE A 109 7.33 -2.82 0.04
N VAL A 110 6.14 -2.85 0.64
CA VAL A 110 5.63 -4.06 1.27
C VAL A 110 5.28 -5.05 0.15
N VAL A 111 5.82 -6.26 0.23
CA VAL A 111 5.46 -7.35 -0.68
C VAL A 111 4.64 -8.36 0.12
N ALA A 112 3.36 -8.43 -0.17
CA ALA A 112 2.42 -9.29 0.55
C ALA A 112 1.67 -10.18 -0.44
N GLN A 113 1.19 -11.31 0.03
CA GLN A 113 0.48 -12.28 -0.79
C GLN A 113 -0.79 -12.75 -0.08
N LYS A 114 -1.88 -12.83 -0.82
CA LYS A 114 -3.10 -13.48 -0.34
C LYS A 114 -2.88 -15.00 -0.42
N PRO A 115 -2.94 -15.70 0.73
CA PRO A 115 -2.72 -17.13 0.73
C PRO A 115 -3.80 -17.91 -0.04
#